data_82cf652402ca1131cf235d9090c669e5
#
_entry.id   82cf652402ca1131cf235d9090c669e5
#
_cell.length_a   1.000
_cell.length_b   1.000
_cell.length_c   1.000
_cell.angle_alpha   90.00
_cell.angle_beta   90.00
_cell.angle_gamma   90.00
#
_symmetry.space_group_name_H-M   'P 1'
#
loop_
_entity.id
_entity.type
_entity.pdbx_description
1 polymer ?
#
loop_
_entity_poly.entity_id
_entity_poly.type
_entity_poly.pdbx_seq_one_letter_code
_entity_poly.pdbx_strand_id
1 'polypeptide(L)'
;MIPHSPRPMVTLQLRQLSAPPGQCLLIQHLDWASLEAILTELGDQRTSRIAYSDGTLEIRMPLPEHEIAKELMGDLIKILLDELEIDCECYGSTTFKRQQVNSGLEPDQCFYIQNHRQMRDRRRINLDIDPPPDLALEVDVTSKTKLEAYTRLGVPELWVYDNTQLTIYVLQAGQYQGVLTSPTFPHLPIVDLVAETIAQGQTIGRSPALRALRNRIRSEFT
;
A
#
# COMPACT_ATOMS: atom_id res chain seq x y z
N MET A 1 -16.04 46.44 -23.01
CA MET A 1 -15.05 45.60 -22.28
C MET A 1 -15.41 45.70 -20.81
N ILE A 2 -16.02 44.67 -20.26
CA ILE A 2 -16.40 44.61 -18.82
C ILE A 2 -15.14 44.24 -18.06
N PRO A 3 -14.66 45.03 -17.08
CA PRO A 3 -13.49 44.65 -16.29
C PRO A 3 -13.80 43.41 -15.46
N HIS A 4 -13.08 42.31 -15.68
CA HIS A 4 -13.13 41.16 -14.80
C HIS A 4 -12.54 41.58 -13.45
N SER A 5 -13.42 41.75 -12.47
CA SER A 5 -13.02 41.89 -11.07
C SER A 5 -12.30 40.58 -10.63
N PRO A 6 -11.12 40.64 -10.02
CA PRO A 6 -10.45 39.43 -9.56
C PRO A 6 -11.37 38.71 -8.56
N ARG A 7 -11.60 37.42 -8.79
CA ARG A 7 -12.36 36.57 -7.84
C ARG A 7 -11.62 36.57 -6.50
N PRO A 8 -12.31 36.73 -5.38
CA PRO A 8 -11.66 36.65 -4.08
C PRO A 8 -11.02 35.27 -3.90
N MET A 9 -9.74 35.26 -3.53
CA MET A 9 -9.02 34.02 -3.19
C MET A 9 -9.39 33.64 -1.76
N VAL A 10 -9.83 32.40 -1.55
CA VAL A 10 -10.08 31.82 -0.23
C VAL A 10 -8.94 30.88 0.10
N THR A 11 -8.27 31.11 1.22
CA THR A 11 -7.26 30.21 1.75
C THR A 11 -7.86 29.39 2.88
N LEU A 12 -7.76 28.03 2.79
CA LEU A 12 -8.18 27.11 3.83
C LEU A 12 -6.93 26.48 4.45
N GLN A 13 -6.96 26.31 5.78
CA GLN A 13 -5.95 25.52 6.50
C GLN A 13 -6.39 24.05 6.48
N LEU A 14 -5.45 23.11 6.42
CA LEU A 14 -5.76 21.68 6.39
C LEU A 14 -6.65 21.23 7.54
N ARG A 15 -6.46 21.78 8.74
CA ARG A 15 -7.30 21.53 9.93
C ARG A 15 -8.78 21.92 9.78
N GLN A 16 -9.11 22.71 8.77
CA GLN A 16 -10.51 23.09 8.45
C GLN A 16 -11.18 22.09 7.52
N LEU A 17 -10.39 21.14 6.97
CA LEU A 17 -10.88 20.08 6.12
C LEU A 17 -11.11 18.84 6.96
N SER A 18 -12.26 18.20 6.81
CA SER A 18 -12.55 16.90 7.40
C SER A 18 -13.20 16.02 6.35
N ALA A 19 -12.78 14.76 6.32
CA ALA A 19 -13.43 13.74 5.51
C ALA A 19 -13.93 12.62 6.44
N PRO A 20 -15.19 12.19 6.31
CA PRO A 20 -15.69 11.04 7.04
C PRO A 20 -14.90 9.77 6.73
N PRO A 21 -14.88 8.76 7.64
CA PRO A 21 -14.30 7.45 7.33
C PRO A 21 -14.84 6.88 6.02
N GLY A 22 -13.99 6.24 5.24
CA GLY A 22 -14.33 5.67 3.93
C GLY A 22 -14.36 6.68 2.78
N GLN A 23 -14.11 7.96 3.05
CA GLN A 23 -14.07 8.99 2.00
C GLN A 23 -12.62 9.37 1.65
N CYS A 24 -12.49 9.96 0.47
CA CYS A 24 -11.24 10.45 -0.08
C CYS A 24 -11.36 11.94 -0.40
N LEU A 25 -10.34 12.72 -0.02
CA LEU A 25 -10.16 14.10 -0.43
C LEU A 25 -9.15 14.14 -1.57
N LEU A 26 -9.51 14.79 -2.69
CA LEU A 26 -8.63 15.03 -3.82
C LEU A 26 -8.22 16.50 -3.85
N ILE A 27 -6.91 16.74 -3.90
CA ILE A 27 -6.33 18.07 -4.10
C ILE A 27 -5.51 18.03 -5.39
N GLN A 28 -5.89 18.87 -6.34
CA GLN A 28 -5.29 18.90 -7.68
C GLN A 28 -4.38 20.11 -7.87
N HIS A 29 -3.54 20.06 -8.90
CA HIS A 29 -2.62 21.14 -9.27
C HIS A 29 -1.59 21.49 -8.17
N LEU A 30 -1.17 20.49 -7.40
CA LEU A 30 -0.11 20.65 -6.40
C LEU A 30 1.26 20.45 -7.03
N ASP A 31 2.18 21.36 -6.75
CA ASP A 31 3.59 21.13 -6.96
C ASP A 31 4.21 20.33 -5.80
N TRP A 32 5.46 19.89 -5.97
CA TRP A 32 6.15 19.11 -4.96
C TRP A 32 6.36 19.87 -3.64
N ALA A 33 6.63 21.17 -3.69
CA ALA A 33 6.81 22.00 -2.50
C ALA A 33 5.52 22.07 -1.67
N SER A 34 4.37 22.21 -2.32
CA SER A 34 3.05 22.16 -1.68
C SER A 34 2.75 20.78 -1.08
N LEU A 35 3.11 19.70 -1.75
CA LEU A 35 3.00 18.34 -1.19
C LEU A 35 3.80 18.21 0.11
N GLU A 36 5.07 18.62 0.10
CA GLU A 36 5.93 18.54 1.29
C GLU A 36 5.39 19.39 2.47
N ALA A 37 4.85 20.57 2.18
CA ALA A 37 4.21 21.42 3.19
C ALA A 37 2.97 20.75 3.79
N ILE A 38 2.12 20.13 2.95
CA ILE A 38 0.94 19.37 3.37
C ILE A 38 1.34 18.19 4.25
N LEU A 39 2.33 17.40 3.83
CA LEU A 39 2.81 16.25 4.61
C LEU A 39 3.37 16.67 5.97
N THR A 40 4.08 17.79 6.01
CA THR A 40 4.61 18.37 7.25
C THR A 40 3.48 18.80 8.19
N GLU A 41 2.44 19.47 7.68
CA GLU A 41 1.29 19.91 8.48
C GLU A 41 0.44 18.73 8.97
N LEU A 42 0.25 17.68 8.15
CA LEU A 42 -0.45 16.45 8.52
C LEU A 42 0.30 15.66 9.61
N GLY A 43 1.63 15.73 9.62
CA GLY A 43 2.48 15.04 10.59
C GLY A 43 2.53 13.53 10.40
N ASP A 44 3.40 12.86 11.17
CA ASP A 44 3.66 11.43 11.07
C ASP A 44 2.62 10.56 11.83
N GLN A 45 1.82 11.16 12.73
CA GLN A 45 0.82 10.44 13.53
C GLN A 45 -0.58 10.48 12.94
N ARG A 46 -0.71 10.82 11.66
CA ARG A 46 -2.01 10.86 10.99
C ARG A 46 -2.60 9.45 10.80
N THR A 47 -3.90 9.35 10.86
CA THR A 47 -4.66 8.12 10.56
C THR A 47 -5.03 8.01 9.07
N SER A 48 -4.89 9.11 8.31
CA SER A 48 -5.14 9.12 6.87
C SER A 48 -3.97 8.49 6.09
N ARG A 49 -4.26 7.96 4.91
CA ARG A 49 -3.28 7.48 3.92
C ARG A 49 -3.19 8.45 2.76
N ILE A 50 -2.04 8.52 2.14
CA ILE A 50 -1.82 9.41 1.00
C ILE A 50 -1.40 8.63 -0.24
N ALA A 51 -1.80 9.18 -1.40
CA ALA A 51 -1.20 8.85 -2.69
C ALA A 51 -1.08 10.13 -3.52
N TYR A 52 0.09 10.35 -4.11
CA TYR A 52 0.38 11.51 -4.93
C TYR A 52 0.95 11.08 -6.28
N SER A 53 0.37 11.60 -7.35
CA SER A 53 0.86 11.40 -8.70
C SER A 53 0.48 12.62 -9.56
N ASP A 54 1.45 13.14 -10.31
CA ASP A 54 1.26 14.22 -11.30
C ASP A 54 0.44 15.42 -10.79
N GLY A 55 0.80 15.93 -9.62
CA GLY A 55 0.14 17.12 -9.06
C GLY A 55 -1.23 16.86 -8.43
N THR A 56 -1.64 15.60 -8.31
CA THR A 56 -2.87 15.21 -7.60
C THR A 56 -2.52 14.47 -6.33
N LEU A 57 -2.93 15.01 -5.18
CA LEU A 57 -2.84 14.38 -3.88
C LEU A 57 -4.21 13.82 -3.50
N GLU A 58 -4.21 12.56 -3.12
CA GLU A 58 -5.34 11.84 -2.55
C GLU A 58 -5.07 11.60 -1.07
N ILE A 59 -6.00 12.02 -0.22
CA ILE A 59 -5.97 11.76 1.24
C ILE A 59 -7.17 10.87 1.56
N ARG A 60 -6.91 9.64 2.00
CA ARG A 60 -7.92 8.61 2.27
C ARG A 60 -8.15 8.44 3.76
N MET A 61 -9.40 8.25 4.16
CA MET A 61 -9.79 7.91 5.54
C MET A 61 -10.21 6.45 5.59
N PRO A 62 -9.37 5.51 6.08
CA PRO A 62 -9.69 4.09 6.11
C PRO A 62 -10.93 3.78 6.94
N LEU A 63 -11.64 2.71 6.58
CA LEU A 63 -12.72 2.11 7.37
C LEU A 63 -12.18 0.98 8.26
N PRO A 64 -12.85 0.65 9.39
CA PRO A 64 -12.49 -0.51 10.21
C PRO A 64 -12.41 -1.83 9.41
N GLU A 65 -13.29 -2.02 8.42
CA GLU A 65 -13.30 -3.19 7.54
C GLU A 65 -12.03 -3.29 6.71
N HIS A 66 -11.54 -2.16 6.21
CA HIS A 66 -10.25 -2.07 5.53
C HIS A 66 -9.10 -2.51 6.45
N GLU A 67 -9.05 -2.01 7.68
CA GLU A 67 -7.99 -2.36 8.65
C GLU A 67 -8.03 -3.86 9.01
N ILE A 68 -9.22 -4.46 9.16
CA ILE A 68 -9.36 -5.90 9.41
C ILE A 68 -8.77 -6.72 8.25
N ALA A 69 -9.11 -6.39 7.02
CA ALA A 69 -8.60 -7.08 5.84
C ALA A 69 -7.09 -6.87 5.68
N LYS A 70 -6.61 -5.64 5.85
CA LYS A 70 -5.18 -5.29 5.80
C LYS A 70 -4.35 -6.11 6.82
N GLU A 71 -4.80 -6.19 8.06
CA GLU A 71 -4.10 -6.94 9.10
C GLU A 71 -4.11 -8.46 8.82
N LEU A 72 -5.24 -9.01 8.37
CA LEU A 72 -5.32 -10.43 8.01
C LEU A 72 -4.38 -10.78 6.85
N MET A 73 -4.39 -9.96 5.79
CA MET A 73 -3.53 -10.13 4.61
C MET A 73 -2.04 -9.94 4.95
N GLY A 74 -1.72 -8.93 5.75
CA GLY A 74 -0.35 -8.68 6.19
C GLY A 74 0.21 -9.84 7.01
N ASP A 75 -0.59 -10.41 7.92
CA ASP A 75 -0.18 -11.57 8.71
C ASP A 75 -0.08 -12.85 7.89
N LEU A 76 -0.95 -13.02 6.88
CA LEU A 76 -0.83 -14.11 5.92
C LEU A 76 0.53 -14.07 5.23
N ILE A 77 0.93 -12.92 4.68
CA ILE A 77 2.23 -12.78 4.03
C ILE A 77 3.38 -13.08 4.99
N LYS A 78 3.34 -12.55 6.22
CA LYS A 78 4.35 -12.83 7.24
C LYS A 78 4.46 -14.32 7.57
N ILE A 79 3.32 -15.03 7.67
CA ILE A 79 3.31 -16.48 7.88
C ILE A 79 3.97 -17.21 6.71
N LEU A 80 3.68 -16.81 5.46
CA LEU A 80 4.33 -17.42 4.30
C LEU A 80 5.84 -17.21 4.33
N LEU A 81 6.30 -16.01 4.64
CA LEU A 81 7.73 -15.70 4.74
C LEU A 81 8.39 -16.51 5.87
N ASP A 82 7.78 -16.54 7.07
CA ASP A 82 8.29 -17.27 8.22
C ASP A 82 8.38 -18.78 7.96
N GLU A 83 7.31 -19.40 7.43
CA GLU A 83 7.25 -20.86 7.24
C GLU A 83 8.14 -21.33 6.07
N LEU A 84 8.45 -20.47 5.12
CA LEU A 84 9.38 -20.74 4.04
C LEU A 84 10.82 -20.30 4.35
N GLU A 85 11.08 -19.87 5.59
CA GLU A 85 12.41 -19.40 6.04
C GLU A 85 12.97 -18.26 5.16
N ILE A 86 12.10 -17.37 4.67
CA ILE A 86 12.46 -16.22 3.85
C ILE A 86 12.64 -14.99 4.74
N ASP A 87 13.87 -14.51 4.85
CA ASP A 87 14.19 -13.29 5.59
C ASP A 87 13.52 -12.05 4.97
N CYS A 88 12.95 -11.19 5.81
CA CYS A 88 12.35 -9.94 5.37
C CYS A 88 12.41 -8.84 6.43
N GLU A 89 12.27 -7.59 5.99
CA GLU A 89 11.97 -6.43 6.84
C GLU A 89 10.58 -5.89 6.47
N CYS A 90 9.72 -5.74 7.48
CA CYS A 90 8.34 -5.25 7.29
C CYS A 90 8.27 -3.79 7.71
N TYR A 91 7.85 -2.91 6.80
CA TYR A 91 7.79 -1.47 7.08
C TYR A 91 6.35 -0.94 7.22
N GLY A 92 5.35 -1.83 7.12
CA GLY A 92 3.95 -1.45 7.26
C GLY A 92 3.55 -0.37 6.25
N SER A 93 2.82 0.63 6.72
CA SER A 93 2.40 1.77 5.92
C SER A 93 3.38 2.93 6.05
N THR A 94 4.54 2.82 5.44
CA THR A 94 5.55 3.87 5.37
C THR A 94 5.33 4.76 4.16
N THR A 95 5.62 6.06 4.29
CA THR A 95 5.56 6.99 3.15
C THR A 95 6.74 6.76 2.22
N PHE A 96 6.46 6.36 0.99
CA PHE A 96 7.40 6.29 -0.12
C PHE A 96 7.18 7.47 -1.04
N LYS A 97 8.22 8.24 -1.33
CA LYS A 97 8.14 9.38 -2.24
C LYS A 97 9.44 9.60 -2.98
N ARG A 98 9.33 10.03 -4.25
CA ARG A 98 10.48 10.38 -5.09
C ARG A 98 10.13 11.56 -5.97
N GLN A 99 10.85 12.67 -5.78
CA GLN A 99 10.59 13.92 -6.49
C GLN A 99 10.84 13.79 -8.00
N GLN A 100 11.90 13.08 -8.40
CA GLN A 100 12.29 12.92 -9.81
C GLN A 100 11.21 12.28 -10.67
N VAL A 101 10.34 11.45 -10.08
CA VAL A 101 9.22 10.80 -10.77
C VAL A 101 7.87 11.40 -10.38
N ASN A 102 7.87 12.48 -9.60
CA ASN A 102 6.67 13.21 -9.15
C ASN A 102 5.60 12.27 -8.57
N SER A 103 6.03 11.35 -7.71
CA SER A 103 5.16 10.32 -7.12
C SER A 103 5.45 10.06 -5.66
N GLY A 104 4.41 9.76 -4.89
CA GLY A 104 4.49 9.37 -3.50
C GLY A 104 3.23 8.61 -3.08
N LEU A 105 3.38 7.62 -2.19
CA LEU A 105 2.28 6.82 -1.67
C LEU A 105 2.62 6.18 -0.32
N GLU A 106 1.61 5.64 0.32
CA GLU A 106 1.70 4.84 1.54
C GLU A 106 0.96 3.54 1.30
N PRO A 107 1.67 2.42 1.04
CA PRO A 107 1.04 1.12 0.92
C PRO A 107 0.40 0.69 2.24
N ASP A 108 -0.59 -0.17 2.20
CA ASP A 108 -1.16 -0.74 3.42
C ASP A 108 -0.16 -1.61 4.17
N GLN A 109 0.62 -2.41 3.43
CA GLN A 109 1.77 -3.15 3.94
C GLN A 109 2.88 -3.19 2.88
N CYS A 110 4.13 -3.26 3.32
CA CYS A 110 5.25 -3.47 2.40
C CYS A 110 6.37 -4.29 3.04
N PHE A 111 7.07 -5.02 2.18
CA PHE A 111 8.06 -6.01 2.58
C PHE A 111 9.32 -5.84 1.74
N TYR A 112 10.45 -5.75 2.41
CA TYR A 112 11.77 -5.88 1.82
C TYR A 112 12.25 -7.31 2.03
N ILE A 113 12.42 -8.06 0.96
CA ILE A 113 12.76 -9.48 0.95
C ILE A 113 14.18 -9.65 0.39
N GLN A 114 14.41 -9.31 -0.87
CA GLN A 114 15.73 -9.36 -1.49
C GLN A 114 16.68 -8.34 -0.88
N ASN A 115 16.15 -7.18 -0.53
CA ASN A 115 16.90 -6.05 0.03
C ASN A 115 16.83 -5.97 1.56
N HIS A 116 16.34 -6.99 2.27
CA HIS A 116 16.12 -6.96 3.72
C HIS A 116 17.37 -6.55 4.51
N ARG A 117 18.56 -7.04 4.13
CA ARG A 117 19.82 -6.70 4.82
C ARG A 117 20.19 -5.23 4.70
N GLN A 118 19.98 -4.64 3.52
CA GLN A 118 20.23 -3.21 3.28
C GLN A 118 19.24 -2.34 4.05
N MET A 119 18.02 -2.80 4.22
CA MET A 119 16.94 -2.04 4.84
C MET A 119 16.84 -2.23 6.34
N ARG A 120 17.50 -3.23 6.92
CA ARG A 120 17.57 -3.43 8.38
C ARG A 120 18.04 -2.15 9.07
N ASP A 121 17.37 -1.77 10.14
CA ASP A 121 17.67 -0.57 10.93
C ASP A 121 17.42 0.79 10.24
N ARG A 122 16.87 0.82 9.04
CA ARG A 122 16.47 2.07 8.39
C ARG A 122 15.28 2.69 9.12
N ARG A 123 15.48 3.86 9.72
CA ARG A 123 14.40 4.61 10.40
C ARG A 123 13.61 5.53 9.47
N ARG A 124 14.17 5.86 8.32
CA ARG A 124 13.54 6.66 7.26
C ARG A 124 13.97 6.10 5.92
N ILE A 125 13.03 6.04 5.00
CA ILE A 125 13.27 5.55 3.64
C ILE A 125 13.42 6.75 2.72
N ASN A 126 14.46 6.73 1.91
CA ASN A 126 14.71 7.70 0.86
C ASN A 126 14.93 6.95 -0.46
N LEU A 127 13.93 6.97 -1.32
CA LEU A 127 13.97 6.25 -2.60
C LEU A 127 14.98 6.81 -3.63
N ASP A 128 15.71 7.87 -3.30
CA ASP A 128 16.84 8.33 -4.12
C ASP A 128 18.09 7.47 -3.90
N ILE A 129 18.17 6.78 -2.75
CA ILE A 129 19.30 5.93 -2.35
C ILE A 129 18.90 4.53 -1.89
N ASP A 130 17.69 4.38 -1.37
CA ASP A 130 17.14 3.11 -0.92
C ASP A 130 16.31 2.48 -2.05
N PRO A 131 16.29 1.14 -2.17
CA PRO A 131 15.43 0.47 -3.14
C PRO A 131 13.95 0.66 -2.76
N PRO A 132 13.00 0.51 -3.71
CA PRO A 132 11.60 0.30 -3.38
C PRO A 132 11.41 -1.03 -2.63
N PRO A 133 10.27 -1.23 -1.92
CA PRO A 133 9.96 -2.54 -1.35
C PRO A 133 9.82 -3.59 -2.45
N ASP A 134 10.18 -4.83 -2.14
CA ASP A 134 10.10 -5.95 -3.10
C ASP A 134 8.66 -6.40 -3.32
N LEU A 135 7.82 -6.31 -2.29
CA LEU A 135 6.39 -6.60 -2.32
C LEU A 135 5.62 -5.52 -1.57
N ALA A 136 4.57 -5.01 -2.18
CA ALA A 136 3.58 -4.14 -1.53
C ALA A 136 2.20 -4.78 -1.56
N LEU A 137 1.39 -4.47 -0.55
CA LEU A 137 -0.02 -4.89 -0.43
C LEU A 137 -0.91 -3.66 -0.32
N GLU A 138 -1.99 -3.66 -1.08
CA GLU A 138 -3.11 -2.72 -0.98
C GLU A 138 -4.42 -3.46 -0.80
N VAL A 139 -5.31 -2.86 -0.03
CA VAL A 139 -6.67 -3.37 0.23
C VAL A 139 -7.69 -2.35 -0.25
N ASP A 140 -8.28 -2.61 -1.41
CA ASP A 140 -9.21 -1.72 -2.10
C ASP A 140 -10.66 -1.93 -1.63
N VAL A 141 -10.99 -1.48 -0.42
CA VAL A 141 -12.36 -1.51 0.10
C VAL A 141 -13.14 -0.25 -0.29
N THR A 142 -12.51 0.92 -0.24
CA THR A 142 -13.17 2.21 -0.42
C THR A 142 -12.63 3.05 -1.57
N SER A 143 -11.43 2.76 -2.01
CA SER A 143 -10.76 3.48 -3.09
C SER A 143 -9.89 2.53 -3.89
N LYS A 144 -9.72 2.81 -5.18
CA LYS A 144 -8.87 1.99 -6.05
C LYS A 144 -7.41 2.39 -5.94
N THR A 145 -6.55 1.38 -5.91
CA THR A 145 -5.11 1.53 -5.94
C THR A 145 -4.65 2.28 -7.18
N LYS A 146 -3.73 3.22 -7.00
CA LYS A 146 -3.10 3.99 -8.09
C LYS A 146 -1.89 3.23 -8.64
N LEU A 147 -2.12 2.27 -9.52
CA LEU A 147 -1.06 1.45 -10.14
C LEU A 147 0.06 2.31 -10.75
N GLU A 148 -0.27 3.46 -11.33
CA GLU A 148 0.70 4.36 -11.93
C GLU A 148 1.70 4.92 -10.90
N ALA A 149 1.26 5.26 -9.69
CA ALA A 149 2.14 5.72 -8.63
C ALA A 149 3.14 4.62 -8.23
N TYR A 150 2.68 3.37 -8.10
CA TYR A 150 3.54 2.21 -7.85
C TYR A 150 4.52 1.94 -8.99
N THR A 151 4.06 2.03 -10.24
CA THR A 151 4.91 1.90 -11.44
C THR A 151 6.07 2.92 -11.41
N ARG A 152 5.78 4.17 -11.10
CA ARG A 152 6.79 5.24 -11.03
C ARG A 152 7.80 5.04 -9.91
N LEU A 153 7.37 4.47 -8.78
CA LEU A 153 8.26 4.14 -7.68
C LEU A 153 9.04 2.86 -7.91
N GLY A 154 8.64 2.04 -8.88
CA GLY A 154 9.37 0.84 -9.31
C GLY A 154 9.19 -0.36 -8.38
N VAL A 155 8.04 -0.50 -7.70
CA VAL A 155 7.76 -1.67 -6.85
C VAL A 155 7.60 -2.91 -7.72
N PRO A 156 8.41 -3.97 -7.55
CA PRO A 156 8.42 -5.11 -8.47
C PRO A 156 7.14 -5.94 -8.43
N GLU A 157 6.59 -6.17 -7.24
CA GLU A 157 5.39 -6.98 -7.02
C GLU A 157 4.38 -6.22 -6.17
N LEU A 158 3.12 -6.16 -6.62
CA LEU A 158 2.04 -5.48 -5.93
C LEU A 158 0.83 -6.41 -5.84
N TRP A 159 0.37 -6.65 -4.63
CA TRP A 159 -0.86 -7.38 -4.35
C TRP A 159 -1.99 -6.38 -4.09
N VAL A 160 -3.09 -6.53 -4.79
CA VAL A 160 -4.30 -5.72 -4.58
C VAL A 160 -5.46 -6.64 -4.26
N TYR A 161 -6.00 -6.49 -3.05
CA TYR A 161 -7.19 -7.20 -2.60
C TYR A 161 -8.40 -6.26 -2.63
N ASP A 162 -9.40 -6.55 -3.46
CA ASP A 162 -10.58 -5.70 -3.69
C ASP A 162 -11.80 -6.09 -2.85
N ASN A 163 -11.59 -6.74 -1.71
CA ASN A 163 -12.60 -7.31 -0.82
C ASN A 163 -13.34 -8.55 -1.38
N THR A 164 -13.03 -8.96 -2.60
CA THR A 164 -13.59 -10.17 -3.22
C THR A 164 -12.50 -11.15 -3.64
N GLN A 165 -11.44 -10.62 -4.24
CA GLN A 165 -10.35 -11.42 -4.79
C GLN A 165 -9.01 -10.71 -4.68
N LEU A 166 -7.93 -11.49 -4.68
CA LEU A 166 -6.58 -11.00 -4.81
C LEU A 166 -6.18 -10.93 -6.30
N THR A 167 -5.65 -9.80 -6.71
CA THR A 167 -4.92 -9.65 -7.97
C THR A 167 -3.45 -9.41 -7.68
N ILE A 168 -2.58 -10.25 -8.25
CA ILE A 168 -1.12 -10.10 -8.17
C ILE A 168 -0.67 -9.36 -9.43
N TYR A 169 0.02 -8.24 -9.25
CA TYR A 169 0.62 -7.47 -10.31
C TYR A 169 2.14 -7.55 -10.25
N VAL A 170 2.77 -7.75 -11.40
CA VAL A 170 4.24 -7.75 -11.54
C VAL A 170 4.63 -6.65 -12.50
N LEU A 171 5.61 -5.83 -12.11
CA LEU A 171 6.14 -4.76 -12.92
C LEU A 171 7.07 -5.31 -14.00
N GLN A 172 6.65 -5.22 -15.27
CA GLN A 172 7.40 -5.68 -16.43
C GLN A 172 7.45 -4.59 -17.48
N ALA A 173 8.65 -4.26 -17.96
CA ALA A 173 8.86 -3.22 -18.98
C ALA A 173 8.16 -1.88 -18.66
N GLY A 174 8.12 -1.47 -17.38
CA GLY A 174 7.50 -0.22 -16.93
C GLY A 174 5.97 -0.25 -16.85
N GLN A 175 5.34 -1.42 -16.88
CA GLN A 175 3.90 -1.58 -16.74
C GLN A 175 3.57 -2.79 -15.85
N TYR A 176 2.49 -2.69 -15.07
CA TYR A 176 2.01 -3.83 -14.31
C TYR A 176 1.22 -4.79 -15.19
N GLN A 177 1.57 -6.07 -15.05
CA GLN A 177 0.86 -7.20 -15.64
C GLN A 177 0.23 -8.02 -14.53
N GLY A 178 -1.07 -8.32 -14.65
CA GLY A 178 -1.74 -9.25 -13.76
C GLY A 178 -1.26 -10.67 -14.01
N VAL A 179 -0.86 -11.37 -12.94
CA VAL A 179 -0.35 -12.75 -13.00
C VAL A 179 -1.08 -13.64 -11.99
N LEU A 180 -1.05 -14.95 -12.22
CA LEU A 180 -1.64 -15.92 -11.28
C LEU A 180 -0.63 -16.42 -10.24
N THR A 181 0.66 -16.30 -10.54
CA THR A 181 1.75 -16.81 -9.69
C THR A 181 2.57 -15.65 -9.16
N SER A 182 2.78 -15.61 -7.85
CA SER A 182 3.64 -14.63 -7.20
C SER A 182 5.11 -14.93 -7.46
N PRO A 183 5.92 -13.98 -7.96
CA PRO A 183 7.36 -14.14 -8.04
C PRO A 183 8.03 -14.37 -6.67
N THR A 184 7.48 -13.76 -5.62
CA THR A 184 7.98 -13.97 -4.25
C THR A 184 7.69 -15.37 -3.75
N PHE A 185 6.57 -15.99 -4.16
CA PHE A 185 6.12 -17.32 -3.73
C PHE A 185 5.79 -18.21 -4.95
N PRO A 186 6.78 -18.56 -5.81
CA PRO A 186 6.52 -19.17 -7.12
C PRO A 186 5.91 -20.58 -7.07
N HIS A 187 6.02 -21.25 -5.93
CA HIS A 187 5.53 -22.63 -5.75
C HIS A 187 4.21 -22.70 -4.98
N LEU A 188 3.65 -21.55 -4.56
CA LEU A 188 2.42 -21.49 -3.78
C LEU A 188 1.24 -21.01 -4.63
N PRO A 189 0.05 -21.61 -4.48
CA PRO A 189 -1.19 -21.13 -5.07
C PRO A 189 -1.75 -19.94 -4.27
N ILE A 190 -1.08 -18.80 -4.33
CA ILE A 190 -1.32 -17.65 -3.46
C ILE A 190 -2.77 -17.16 -3.52
N VAL A 191 -3.35 -17.08 -4.72
CA VAL A 191 -4.73 -16.59 -4.90
C VAL A 191 -5.71 -17.48 -4.13
N ASP A 192 -5.55 -18.80 -4.20
CA ASP A 192 -6.41 -19.76 -3.49
C ASP A 192 -6.18 -19.72 -1.99
N LEU A 193 -4.91 -19.67 -1.54
CA LEU A 193 -4.55 -19.57 -0.12
C LEU A 193 -5.14 -18.31 0.53
N VAL A 194 -5.11 -17.19 -0.17
CA VAL A 194 -5.71 -15.92 0.29
C VAL A 194 -7.22 -16.07 0.39
N ALA A 195 -7.88 -16.54 -0.67
CA ALA A 195 -9.33 -16.70 -0.69
C ALA A 195 -9.83 -17.60 0.44
N GLU A 196 -9.17 -18.74 0.66
CA GLU A 196 -9.52 -19.68 1.73
C GLU A 196 -9.28 -19.09 3.13
N THR A 197 -8.12 -18.43 3.33
CA THR A 197 -7.78 -17.83 4.62
C THR A 197 -8.75 -16.73 5.02
N ILE A 198 -9.17 -15.89 4.05
CA ILE A 198 -10.17 -14.84 4.28
C ILE A 198 -11.53 -15.44 4.62
N ALA A 199 -11.99 -16.42 3.85
CA ALA A 199 -13.27 -17.11 4.10
C ALA A 199 -13.28 -17.77 5.49
N GLN A 200 -12.18 -18.41 5.89
CA GLN A 200 -12.02 -18.97 7.23
C GLN A 200 -11.99 -17.87 8.29
N GLY A 201 -11.29 -16.77 8.04
CA GLY A 201 -11.23 -15.61 8.94
C GLY A 201 -12.62 -15.04 9.26
N GLN A 202 -13.50 -15.00 8.26
CA GLN A 202 -14.89 -14.57 8.41
C GLN A 202 -15.75 -15.57 9.18
N THR A 203 -15.47 -16.87 9.05
CA THR A 203 -16.32 -17.94 9.60
C THR A 203 -15.90 -18.34 11.01
N ILE A 204 -14.60 -18.59 11.24
CA ILE A 204 -14.07 -19.12 12.50
C ILE A 204 -13.16 -18.13 13.23
N GLY A 205 -12.96 -16.94 12.64
CA GLY A 205 -12.15 -15.85 13.19
C GLY A 205 -10.69 -15.90 12.73
N ARG A 206 -10.04 -14.73 12.80
CA ARG A 206 -8.67 -14.49 12.30
C ARG A 206 -7.64 -15.51 12.85
N SER A 207 -7.57 -15.66 14.15
CA SER A 207 -6.50 -16.48 14.77
C SER A 207 -6.59 -17.97 14.41
N PRO A 208 -7.76 -18.63 14.40
CA PRO A 208 -7.90 -19.99 13.88
C PRO A 208 -7.54 -20.11 12.40
N ALA A 209 -7.97 -19.16 11.56
CA ALA A 209 -7.67 -19.16 10.12
C ALA A 209 -6.14 -19.09 9.86
N LEU A 210 -5.43 -18.20 10.55
CA LEU A 210 -3.98 -18.09 10.42
C LEU A 210 -3.23 -19.33 10.93
N ARG A 211 -3.73 -20.01 11.98
CA ARG A 211 -3.18 -21.30 12.41
C ARG A 211 -3.42 -22.40 11.38
N ALA A 212 -4.58 -22.42 10.75
CA ALA A 212 -4.88 -23.39 9.68
C ALA A 212 -3.96 -23.17 8.47
N LEU A 213 -3.77 -21.91 8.05
CA LEU A 213 -2.81 -21.57 7.01
C LEU A 213 -1.42 -22.08 7.34
N ARG A 214 -0.90 -21.77 8.53
CA ARG A 214 0.43 -22.18 8.97
C ARG A 214 0.61 -23.70 8.90
N ASN A 215 -0.37 -24.45 9.41
CA ASN A 215 -0.32 -25.91 9.37
C ASN A 215 -0.32 -26.45 7.93
N ARG A 216 -1.12 -25.84 7.04
CA ARG A 216 -1.17 -26.21 5.63
C ARG A 216 0.18 -25.97 4.94
N ILE A 217 0.79 -24.81 5.14
CA ILE A 217 2.11 -24.51 4.54
C ILE A 217 3.13 -25.55 4.96
N ARG A 218 3.20 -25.87 6.24
CA ARG A 218 4.13 -26.90 6.78
C ARG A 218 3.90 -28.30 6.22
N SER A 219 2.64 -28.67 5.98
CA SER A 219 2.32 -30.03 5.55
C SER A 219 2.41 -30.26 4.04
N GLU A 220 2.20 -29.20 3.24
CA GLU A 220 2.07 -29.33 1.79
C GLU A 220 3.23 -28.70 1.01
N PHE A 221 3.98 -27.75 1.62
CA PHE A 221 4.93 -26.93 0.87
C PHE A 221 6.33 -26.80 1.52
N THR A 222 6.54 -27.34 2.72
CA THR A 222 7.83 -27.49 3.39
C THR A 222 8.12 -28.97 3.68
#